data_1208498afe27c33fa8b7a2c986c8057a
#
_entry.id   1208498afe27c33fa8b7a2c986c8057a
#
_cell.length_a   1.000
_cell.length_b   1.000
_cell.length_c   1.000
_cell.angle_alpha   90.00
_cell.angle_beta   90.00
_cell.angle_gamma   90.00
#
_symmetry.space_group_name_H-M   'P 1'
#
loop_
_entity.id
_entity.type
_entity.pdbx_description
1 polymer ?
#
loop_
_entity_poly.entity_id
_entity_poly.type
_entity_poly.pdbx_seq_one_letter_code
_entity_poly.pdbx_strand_id
1 'polypeptide(L)'
;MAEDTTTTDTPDAADAAATEDAAALRERVAKLEKQNGEFLRHLADFQNRNNEMLQVMKRKDQDLDQRLKYAHEKFALDLLTALDNLDRALDAAAQAGETGPLTQGVVATQAQILEALKRHGITPIEAQGQPFDPMKHQAIQTVPAGKGQAPNAVAHVAQKGFMIHDRVLRPAAVIVAQ
;
A
#
# COMPACT_ATOMS: atom_id res chain seq x y z
N MET A 1 60.28 39.28 82.89
CA MET A 1 59.19 40.05 82.29
C MET A 1 58.92 39.42 80.93
N ALA A 2 57.91 38.63 80.88
CA ALA A 2 57.47 37.97 79.71
C ALA A 2 56.11 38.56 79.32
N GLU A 3 55.98 39.10 78.16
CA GLU A 3 54.69 39.54 77.60
C GLU A 3 54.19 38.43 76.73
N ASP A 4 53.06 37.89 77.12
CA ASP A 4 52.26 36.93 76.44
C ASP A 4 51.35 37.69 75.51
N THR A 5 51.55 37.54 74.20
CA THR A 5 50.62 38.06 73.16
C THR A 5 49.83 36.91 72.60
N THR A 6 48.69 36.69 73.23
CA THR A 6 47.62 35.80 72.66
C THR A 6 46.99 36.48 71.48
N THR A 7 47.34 36.01 70.29
CA THR A 7 46.64 36.40 69.02
C THR A 7 45.37 35.57 68.92
N THR A 8 44.24 36.19 69.27
CA THR A 8 42.88 35.60 68.90
C THR A 8 42.66 35.70 67.43
N ASP A 9 42.79 34.59 66.80
CA ASP A 9 42.40 34.39 65.41
C ASP A 9 40.85 34.42 65.32
N THR A 10 40.31 35.57 64.98
CA THR A 10 38.88 35.71 64.62
C THR A 10 38.73 35.33 63.21
N PRO A 11 37.92 34.30 62.83
CA PRO A 11 37.71 33.98 61.43
C PRO A 11 37.09 35.18 60.68
N ASP A 12 37.73 35.55 59.62
CA ASP A 12 37.41 36.73 58.79
C ASP A 12 35.99 36.66 58.29
N ALA A 13 35.16 37.64 58.57
CA ALA A 13 33.78 37.77 58.12
C ALA A 13 33.65 37.68 56.55
N ALA A 14 34.76 37.94 55.86
CA ALA A 14 34.87 37.82 54.44
C ALA A 14 34.84 36.32 53.90
N ASP A 15 35.42 35.40 54.71
CA ASP A 15 35.47 33.97 54.39
C ASP A 15 34.12 33.30 54.68
N ALA A 16 33.36 33.77 55.64
CA ALA A 16 32.00 33.32 55.92
C ALA A 16 31.03 33.79 54.83
N ALA A 17 31.14 35.02 54.34
CA ALA A 17 30.31 35.51 53.20
C ALA A 17 30.61 34.78 51.84
N ALA A 18 31.89 34.48 51.62
CA ALA A 18 32.30 33.73 50.44
C ALA A 18 31.79 32.26 50.45
N THR A 19 31.68 31.64 51.64
CA THR A 19 31.12 30.28 51.76
C THR A 19 29.60 30.24 51.62
N GLU A 20 28.86 31.29 52.09
CA GLU A 20 27.42 31.43 51.87
C GLU A 20 27.09 31.66 50.35
N ASP A 21 27.85 32.52 49.68
CA ASP A 21 27.71 32.74 48.25
C ASP A 21 28.00 31.46 47.45
N ALA A 22 29.00 30.70 47.83
CA ALA A 22 29.32 29.42 47.19
C ALA A 22 28.22 28.37 47.41
N ALA A 23 27.56 28.36 48.57
CA ALA A 23 26.43 27.46 48.82
C ALA A 23 25.20 27.83 47.98
N ALA A 24 24.86 29.12 47.92
CA ALA A 24 23.77 29.62 47.06
C ALA A 24 23.98 29.34 45.58
N LEU A 25 25.22 29.47 45.06
CA LEU A 25 25.58 29.11 43.70
C LEU A 25 25.44 27.62 43.44
N ARG A 26 25.85 26.75 44.38
CA ARG A 26 25.68 25.29 44.25
C ARG A 26 24.20 24.88 44.17
N GLU A 27 23.35 25.48 45.02
CA GLU A 27 21.91 25.24 44.99
C GLU A 27 21.30 25.67 43.64
N ARG A 28 21.72 26.82 43.11
CA ARG A 28 21.26 27.33 41.82
C ARG A 28 21.72 26.45 40.66
N VAL A 29 22.94 25.94 40.70
CA VAL A 29 23.46 24.97 39.72
C VAL A 29 22.65 23.68 39.77
N ALA A 30 22.41 23.10 40.94
CA ALA A 30 21.64 21.89 41.10
C ALA A 30 20.18 22.04 40.56
N LYS A 31 19.57 23.22 40.81
CA LYS A 31 18.25 23.56 40.32
C LYS A 31 18.22 23.65 38.76
N LEU A 32 19.22 24.32 38.21
CA LEU A 32 19.37 24.45 36.76
C LEU A 32 19.65 23.10 36.09
N GLU A 33 20.49 22.25 36.68
CA GLU A 33 20.74 20.89 36.18
C GLU A 33 19.48 20.03 36.19
N LYS A 34 18.67 20.13 37.26
CA LYS A 34 17.37 19.45 37.32
C LYS A 34 16.42 19.93 36.23
N GLN A 35 16.29 21.26 36.05
CA GLN A 35 15.46 21.85 35.02
C GLN A 35 15.93 21.44 33.60
N ASN A 36 17.25 21.43 33.38
CA ASN A 36 17.82 21.00 32.11
C ASN A 36 17.55 19.53 31.85
N GLY A 37 17.67 18.67 32.87
CA GLY A 37 17.31 17.25 32.75
C GLY A 37 15.82 17.02 32.42
N GLU A 38 14.91 17.79 33.03
CA GLU A 38 13.49 17.75 32.72
C GLU A 38 13.21 18.22 31.25
N PHE A 39 13.85 19.31 30.85
CA PHE A 39 13.73 19.84 29.49
C PHE A 39 14.24 18.84 28.42
N LEU A 40 15.38 18.21 28.69
CA LEU A 40 15.91 17.17 27.77
C LEU A 40 14.97 15.98 27.65
N ARG A 41 14.32 15.56 28.73
CA ARG A 41 13.30 14.51 28.69
C ARG A 41 12.10 14.92 27.83
N HIS A 42 11.58 16.13 28.01
CA HIS A 42 10.49 16.65 27.20
C HIS A 42 10.85 16.76 25.73
N LEU A 43 12.08 17.14 25.41
CA LEU A 43 12.57 17.16 24.02
C LEU A 43 12.61 15.74 23.42
N ALA A 44 13.12 14.77 24.17
CA ALA A 44 13.16 13.38 23.74
C ALA A 44 11.74 12.82 23.49
N ASP A 45 10.80 13.08 24.40
CA ASP A 45 9.40 12.69 24.26
C ASP A 45 8.74 13.37 23.05
N PHE A 46 9.02 14.64 22.83
CA PHE A 46 8.53 15.36 21.66
C PHE A 46 9.08 14.80 20.34
N GLN A 47 10.38 14.51 20.31
CA GLN A 47 11.01 13.88 19.14
C GLN A 47 10.42 12.49 18.87
N ASN A 48 10.20 11.68 19.90
CA ASN A 48 9.59 10.36 19.75
C ASN A 48 8.17 10.46 19.18
N ARG A 49 7.32 11.34 19.73
CA ARG A 49 5.96 11.56 19.21
C ARG A 49 5.97 12.07 17.78
N ASN A 50 6.89 12.95 17.43
CA ASN A 50 7.03 13.46 16.07
C ASN A 50 7.42 12.34 15.10
N ASN A 51 8.37 11.49 15.48
CA ASN A 51 8.77 10.33 14.69
C ASN A 51 7.62 9.32 14.51
N GLU A 52 6.88 9.04 15.56
CA GLU A 52 5.67 8.19 15.50
C GLU A 52 4.62 8.77 14.54
N MET A 53 4.37 10.08 14.64
CA MET A 53 3.43 10.78 13.77
C MET A 53 3.86 10.72 12.30
N LEU A 54 5.13 10.92 12.01
CA LEU A 54 5.68 10.78 10.65
C LEU A 54 5.53 9.36 10.09
N GLN A 55 5.74 8.33 10.92
CA GLN A 55 5.51 6.94 10.53
C GLN A 55 4.04 6.66 10.22
N VAL A 56 3.13 7.17 11.06
CA VAL A 56 1.67 7.04 10.85
C VAL A 56 1.25 7.75 9.56
N MET A 57 1.76 8.96 9.30
CA MET A 57 1.48 9.68 8.05
C MET A 57 1.97 8.90 6.83
N LYS A 58 3.20 8.40 6.86
CA LYS A 58 3.75 7.59 5.77
C LYS A 58 2.93 6.33 5.49
N ARG A 59 2.45 5.64 6.54
CA ARG A 59 1.56 4.48 6.37
C ARG A 59 0.22 4.87 5.75
N LYS A 60 -0.36 6.01 6.20
CA LYS A 60 -1.62 6.53 5.64
C LYS A 60 -1.49 6.90 4.17
N ASP A 61 -0.38 7.52 3.77
CA ASP A 61 -0.13 7.88 2.38
C ASP A 61 -0.02 6.61 1.50
N GLN A 62 0.70 5.59 1.97
CA GLN A 62 0.79 4.29 1.29
C GLN A 62 -0.59 3.61 1.17
N ASP A 63 -1.40 3.67 2.22
CA ASP A 63 -2.77 3.13 2.22
C ASP A 63 -3.67 3.90 1.23
N LEU A 64 -3.53 5.23 1.16
CA LEU A 64 -4.27 6.06 0.21
C LEU A 64 -3.88 5.73 -1.24
N ASP A 65 -2.59 5.61 -1.53
CA ASP A 65 -2.11 5.22 -2.85
C ASP A 65 -2.65 3.85 -3.28
N GLN A 66 -2.65 2.88 -2.36
CA GLN A 66 -3.23 1.56 -2.60
C GLN A 66 -4.74 1.66 -2.88
N ARG A 67 -5.48 2.41 -2.07
CA ARG A 67 -6.93 2.59 -2.26
C ARG A 67 -7.26 3.29 -3.57
N LEU A 68 -6.48 4.31 -3.96
CA LEU A 68 -6.65 5.01 -5.24
C LEU A 68 -6.37 4.08 -6.42
N LYS A 69 -5.33 3.24 -6.32
CA LYS A 69 -4.96 2.26 -7.34
C LYS A 69 -6.10 1.30 -7.69
N TYR A 70 -6.92 0.92 -6.69
CA TYR A 70 -8.02 -0.03 -6.86
C TYR A 70 -9.42 0.61 -6.72
N ALA A 71 -9.53 1.94 -6.64
CA ALA A 71 -10.80 2.63 -6.40
C ALA A 71 -11.88 2.33 -7.47
N HIS A 72 -11.46 2.03 -8.70
CA HIS A 72 -12.34 1.76 -9.82
C HIS A 72 -12.67 0.26 -10.03
N GLU A 73 -12.25 -0.62 -9.09
CA GLU A 73 -12.46 -2.06 -9.17
C GLU A 73 -13.93 -2.43 -9.37
N LYS A 74 -14.84 -1.87 -8.56
CA LYS A 74 -16.28 -2.16 -8.66
C LYS A 74 -16.88 -1.69 -9.98
N PHE A 75 -16.55 -0.47 -10.39
CA PHE A 75 -17.01 0.06 -11.68
C PHE A 75 -16.53 -0.80 -12.85
N ALA A 76 -15.27 -1.24 -12.77
CA ALA A 76 -14.72 -2.13 -13.80
C ALA A 76 -15.46 -3.46 -13.87
N LEU A 77 -15.80 -4.09 -12.73
CA LEU A 77 -16.57 -5.34 -12.70
C LEU A 77 -17.94 -5.20 -13.37
N ASP A 78 -18.64 -4.10 -13.10
CA ASP A 78 -19.94 -3.83 -13.74
C ASP A 78 -19.78 -3.63 -15.26
N LEU A 79 -18.74 -2.93 -15.70
CA LEU A 79 -18.42 -2.73 -17.10
C LEU A 79 -18.05 -4.03 -17.81
N LEU A 80 -17.32 -4.94 -17.15
CA LEU A 80 -16.98 -6.25 -17.68
C LEU A 80 -18.23 -7.08 -17.99
N THR A 81 -19.29 -6.95 -17.20
CA THR A 81 -20.57 -7.61 -17.47
C THR A 81 -21.19 -7.12 -18.79
N ALA A 82 -21.10 -5.82 -19.07
CA ALA A 82 -21.55 -5.26 -20.35
C ALA A 82 -20.68 -5.75 -21.53
N LEU A 83 -19.36 -5.86 -21.34
CA LEU A 83 -18.43 -6.41 -22.32
C LEU A 83 -18.73 -7.89 -22.64
N ASP A 84 -19.06 -8.70 -21.62
CA ASP A 84 -19.46 -10.11 -21.84
C ASP A 84 -20.75 -10.20 -22.70
N ASN A 85 -21.68 -9.26 -22.55
CA ASN A 85 -22.87 -9.19 -23.40
C ASN A 85 -22.51 -8.82 -24.84
N LEU A 86 -21.54 -7.93 -25.06
CA LEU A 86 -21.04 -7.62 -26.41
C LEU A 86 -20.32 -8.82 -27.03
N ASP A 87 -19.48 -9.53 -26.23
CA ASP A 87 -18.86 -10.79 -26.74
C ASP A 87 -19.93 -11.78 -27.19
N ARG A 88 -20.96 -12.01 -26.36
CA ARG A 88 -22.05 -12.94 -26.73
C ARG A 88 -22.85 -12.51 -27.96
N ALA A 89 -23.07 -11.19 -28.11
CA ALA A 89 -23.73 -10.66 -29.30
C ALA A 89 -22.89 -10.87 -30.58
N LEU A 90 -21.56 -10.69 -30.46
CA LEU A 90 -20.64 -10.93 -31.59
C LEU A 90 -20.55 -12.42 -31.92
N ASP A 91 -20.53 -13.30 -30.93
CA ASP A 91 -20.55 -14.76 -31.13
C ASP A 91 -21.86 -15.19 -31.84
N ALA A 92 -23.01 -14.64 -31.46
CA ALA A 92 -24.30 -14.91 -32.11
C ALA A 92 -24.32 -14.37 -33.54
N ALA A 93 -23.80 -13.19 -33.80
CA ALA A 93 -23.66 -12.63 -35.14
C ALA A 93 -22.76 -13.50 -36.02
N ALA A 94 -21.64 -13.99 -35.50
CA ALA A 94 -20.73 -14.88 -36.20
C ALA A 94 -21.41 -16.22 -36.56
N GLN A 95 -22.19 -16.79 -35.63
CA GLN A 95 -22.96 -18.01 -35.89
C GLN A 95 -24.06 -17.81 -36.95
N ALA A 96 -24.66 -16.61 -36.99
CA ALA A 96 -25.63 -16.23 -38.01
C ALA A 96 -25.00 -15.86 -39.38
N GLY A 97 -23.66 -15.80 -39.45
CA GLY A 97 -22.93 -15.38 -40.67
C GLY A 97 -23.02 -13.88 -40.95
N GLU A 98 -23.41 -13.06 -39.93
CA GLU A 98 -23.55 -11.61 -40.08
C GLU A 98 -22.18 -10.92 -39.93
N THR A 99 -21.69 -10.36 -41.04
CA THR A 99 -20.41 -9.62 -41.12
C THR A 99 -20.61 -8.17 -41.56
N GLY A 100 -21.82 -7.64 -41.39
CA GLY A 100 -22.22 -6.32 -41.87
C GLY A 100 -21.54 -5.14 -41.12
N PRO A 101 -21.78 -3.91 -41.60
CA PRO A 101 -21.19 -2.69 -40.97
C PRO A 101 -21.53 -2.52 -39.50
N LEU A 102 -22.70 -3.00 -39.06
CA LEU A 102 -23.10 -2.97 -37.64
C LEU A 102 -22.18 -3.85 -36.79
N THR A 103 -21.93 -5.09 -37.19
CA THR A 103 -21.02 -6.01 -36.48
C THR A 103 -19.61 -5.44 -36.41
N GLN A 104 -19.12 -4.84 -37.51
CA GLN A 104 -17.81 -4.16 -37.50
C GLN A 104 -17.78 -2.97 -36.52
N GLY A 105 -18.86 -2.18 -36.45
CA GLY A 105 -18.99 -1.08 -35.47
C GLY A 105 -18.96 -1.56 -34.03
N VAL A 106 -19.62 -2.68 -33.71
CA VAL A 106 -19.60 -3.28 -32.36
C VAL A 106 -18.21 -3.78 -32.01
N VAL A 107 -17.51 -4.47 -32.92
CA VAL A 107 -16.11 -4.91 -32.73
C VAL A 107 -15.19 -3.72 -32.45
N ALA A 108 -15.29 -2.64 -33.22
CA ALA A 108 -14.49 -1.44 -33.02
C ALA A 108 -14.77 -0.77 -31.69
N THR A 109 -16.04 -0.69 -31.26
CA THR A 109 -16.43 -0.14 -29.94
C THR A 109 -15.88 -0.98 -28.80
N GLN A 110 -15.98 -2.30 -28.89
CA GLN A 110 -15.42 -3.22 -27.90
C GLN A 110 -13.89 -3.04 -27.78
N ALA A 111 -13.18 -2.96 -28.90
CA ALA A 111 -11.74 -2.72 -28.90
C ALA A 111 -11.37 -1.40 -28.22
N GLN A 112 -12.14 -0.33 -28.47
CA GLN A 112 -11.94 0.98 -27.80
C GLN A 112 -12.15 0.88 -26.30
N ILE A 113 -13.16 0.15 -25.83
CA ILE A 113 -13.41 -0.05 -24.39
C ILE A 113 -12.25 -0.84 -23.77
N LEU A 114 -11.79 -1.92 -24.40
CA LEU A 114 -10.65 -2.70 -23.92
C LEU A 114 -9.36 -1.87 -23.84
N GLU A 115 -9.12 -1.02 -24.83
CA GLU A 115 -7.97 -0.11 -24.80
C GLU A 115 -8.09 0.96 -23.68
N ALA A 116 -9.30 1.45 -23.43
CA ALA A 116 -9.55 2.35 -22.31
C ALA A 116 -9.29 1.66 -20.96
N LEU A 117 -9.77 0.43 -20.78
CA LEU A 117 -9.51 -0.38 -19.57
C LEU A 117 -8.01 -0.62 -19.37
N LYS A 118 -7.27 -0.93 -20.44
CA LYS A 118 -5.83 -1.13 -20.39
C LYS A 118 -5.07 0.10 -19.88
N ARG A 119 -5.48 1.31 -20.30
CA ARG A 119 -4.90 2.57 -19.79
C ARG A 119 -5.10 2.76 -18.29
N HIS A 120 -6.14 2.15 -17.71
CA HIS A 120 -6.41 2.13 -16.28
C HIS A 120 -5.84 0.89 -15.56
N GLY A 121 -4.93 0.16 -16.21
CA GLY A 121 -4.27 -1.00 -15.65
C GLY A 121 -5.13 -2.25 -15.57
N ILE A 122 -6.25 -2.29 -16.31
CA ILE A 122 -7.11 -3.47 -16.40
C ILE A 122 -6.80 -4.19 -17.72
N THR A 123 -6.30 -5.42 -17.62
CA THR A 123 -5.85 -6.22 -18.76
C THR A 123 -6.56 -7.58 -18.80
N PRO A 124 -6.90 -8.09 -19.98
CA PRO A 124 -7.47 -9.43 -20.11
C PRO A 124 -6.44 -10.50 -19.73
N ILE A 125 -6.93 -11.61 -19.19
CA ILE A 125 -6.13 -12.81 -18.93
C ILE A 125 -6.17 -13.66 -20.19
N GLU A 126 -5.01 -13.88 -20.81
CA GLU A 126 -4.88 -14.79 -21.95
C GLU A 126 -4.82 -16.23 -21.44
N ALA A 127 -5.97 -16.89 -21.41
CA ALA A 127 -6.09 -18.25 -20.87
C ALA A 127 -6.12 -19.32 -21.98
N GLN A 128 -6.60 -19.01 -23.17
CA GLN A 128 -6.79 -19.99 -24.26
C GLN A 128 -5.48 -20.70 -24.61
N GLY A 129 -5.48 -22.04 -24.52
CA GLY A 129 -4.31 -22.84 -24.84
C GLY A 129 -3.19 -22.82 -23.78
N GLN A 130 -3.33 -22.02 -22.72
CA GLN A 130 -2.36 -21.96 -21.63
C GLN A 130 -2.59 -23.08 -20.61
N PRO A 131 -1.57 -23.45 -19.82
CA PRO A 131 -1.76 -24.32 -18.67
C PRO A 131 -2.76 -23.73 -17.68
N PHE A 132 -3.60 -24.57 -17.08
CA PHE A 132 -4.54 -24.13 -16.04
C PHE A 132 -3.80 -23.59 -14.82
N ASP A 133 -4.10 -22.36 -14.44
CA ASP A 133 -3.56 -21.68 -13.26
C ASP A 133 -4.72 -21.36 -12.29
N PRO A 134 -4.81 -22.03 -11.11
CA PRO A 134 -5.87 -21.79 -10.14
C PRO A 134 -5.96 -20.35 -9.63
N MET A 135 -4.86 -19.58 -9.71
CA MET A 135 -4.84 -18.18 -9.27
C MET A 135 -5.51 -17.23 -10.24
N LYS A 136 -5.61 -17.61 -11.52
CA LYS A 136 -6.13 -16.75 -12.61
C LYS A 136 -7.35 -17.35 -13.32
N HIS A 137 -7.54 -18.67 -13.21
CA HIS A 137 -8.56 -19.41 -13.96
C HIS A 137 -9.51 -20.10 -12.98
N GLN A 138 -10.79 -20.12 -13.37
CA GLN A 138 -11.84 -20.88 -12.72
C GLN A 138 -12.32 -21.98 -13.67
N ALA A 139 -11.98 -23.24 -13.38
CA ALA A 139 -12.49 -24.36 -14.17
C ALA A 139 -13.98 -24.54 -13.91
N ILE A 140 -14.79 -24.46 -14.96
CA ILE A 140 -16.25 -24.70 -14.93
C ILE A 140 -16.61 -26.07 -15.44
N GLN A 141 -15.78 -26.65 -16.30
CA GLN A 141 -15.99 -27.96 -16.90
C GLN A 141 -14.65 -28.58 -17.30
N THR A 142 -14.58 -29.90 -17.30
CA THR A 142 -13.47 -30.66 -17.89
C THR A 142 -13.96 -31.44 -19.10
N VAL A 143 -13.11 -31.53 -20.10
CA VAL A 143 -13.38 -32.29 -21.35
C VAL A 143 -12.18 -33.21 -21.63
N PRO A 144 -12.40 -34.36 -22.32
CA PRO A 144 -11.27 -35.18 -22.74
C PRO A 144 -10.32 -34.36 -23.64
N ALA A 145 -9.01 -34.53 -23.47
CA ALA A 145 -8.01 -33.84 -24.26
C ALA A 145 -8.18 -34.23 -25.75
N GLY A 146 -8.39 -33.23 -26.59
CA GLY A 146 -8.41 -33.37 -28.03
C GLY A 146 -7.02 -33.64 -28.61
N LYS A 147 -6.97 -34.07 -29.89
CA LYS A 147 -5.69 -34.26 -30.59
C LYS A 147 -4.88 -32.95 -30.60
N GLY A 148 -3.73 -32.95 -29.93
CA GLY A 148 -2.84 -31.79 -29.92
C GLY A 148 -3.01 -30.87 -28.73
N GLN A 149 -3.92 -31.16 -27.78
CA GLN A 149 -4.05 -30.41 -26.51
C GLN A 149 -3.23 -31.10 -25.41
N ALA A 150 -2.47 -30.28 -24.68
CA ALA A 150 -1.73 -30.77 -23.51
C ALA A 150 -2.74 -31.09 -22.36
N PRO A 151 -2.51 -32.13 -21.56
CA PRO A 151 -3.28 -32.37 -20.37
C PRO A 151 -3.21 -31.16 -19.42
N ASN A 152 -4.31 -30.84 -18.76
CA ASN A 152 -4.45 -29.65 -17.89
C ASN A 152 -4.29 -28.30 -18.61
N ALA A 153 -4.41 -28.23 -19.95
CA ALA A 153 -4.48 -26.99 -20.69
C ALA A 153 -5.92 -26.46 -20.77
N VAL A 154 -6.06 -25.15 -20.89
CA VAL A 154 -7.35 -24.50 -21.14
C VAL A 154 -7.79 -24.81 -22.57
N ALA A 155 -8.81 -25.66 -22.70
CA ALA A 155 -9.37 -26.02 -23.99
C ALA A 155 -10.24 -24.90 -24.60
N HIS A 156 -11.00 -24.20 -23.74
CA HIS A 156 -11.87 -23.10 -24.16
C HIS A 156 -12.09 -22.10 -23.03
N VAL A 157 -12.23 -20.83 -23.38
CA VAL A 157 -12.54 -19.74 -22.44
C VAL A 157 -14.02 -19.38 -22.58
N ALA A 158 -14.84 -19.78 -21.62
CA ALA A 158 -16.27 -19.48 -21.60
C ALA A 158 -16.56 -18.02 -21.19
N GLN A 159 -15.70 -17.44 -20.35
CA GLN A 159 -15.78 -16.05 -19.95
C GLN A 159 -14.38 -15.49 -19.73
N LYS A 160 -14.08 -14.35 -20.35
CA LYS A 160 -12.77 -13.71 -20.25
C LYS A 160 -12.48 -13.26 -18.83
N GLY A 161 -11.30 -13.60 -18.30
CA GLY A 161 -10.78 -13.08 -17.06
C GLY A 161 -10.08 -11.75 -17.25
N PHE A 162 -9.96 -10.98 -16.15
CA PHE A 162 -9.27 -9.69 -16.18
C PHE A 162 -8.43 -9.50 -14.90
N MET A 163 -7.31 -8.84 -15.06
CA MET A 163 -6.47 -8.35 -13.97
C MET A 163 -6.62 -6.84 -13.83
N ILE A 164 -6.48 -6.34 -12.60
CA ILE A 164 -6.30 -4.93 -12.31
C ILE A 164 -4.91 -4.76 -11.70
N HIS A 165 -4.01 -4.15 -12.45
CA HIS A 165 -2.58 -4.08 -12.11
C HIS A 165 -1.97 -5.46 -11.81
N ASP A 166 -1.65 -5.74 -10.58
CA ASP A 166 -1.02 -6.97 -10.08
C ASP A 166 -2.03 -7.96 -9.44
N ARG A 167 -3.33 -7.60 -9.41
CA ARG A 167 -4.38 -8.38 -8.76
C ARG A 167 -5.38 -8.94 -9.77
N VAL A 168 -5.88 -10.15 -9.53
CA VAL A 168 -6.98 -10.69 -10.33
C VAL A 168 -8.27 -9.97 -9.96
N LEU A 169 -8.86 -9.28 -10.95
CA LEU A 169 -10.15 -8.60 -10.83
C LEU A 169 -11.29 -9.61 -10.96
N ARG A 170 -11.20 -10.48 -11.98
CA ARG A 170 -12.12 -11.57 -12.24
C ARG A 170 -11.36 -12.72 -12.89
N PRO A 171 -11.39 -13.95 -12.35
CA PRO A 171 -10.76 -15.09 -12.99
C PRO A 171 -11.43 -15.41 -14.32
N ALA A 172 -10.67 -15.98 -15.26
CA ALA A 172 -11.25 -16.51 -16.50
C ALA A 172 -12.02 -17.80 -16.20
N ALA A 173 -13.28 -17.88 -16.61
CA ALA A 173 -14.04 -19.12 -16.55
C ALA A 173 -13.65 -20.00 -17.76
N VAL A 174 -13.05 -21.16 -17.48
CA VAL A 174 -12.41 -21.98 -18.51
C VAL A 174 -12.89 -23.42 -18.47
N ILE A 175 -12.83 -24.07 -19.64
CA ILE A 175 -12.98 -25.51 -19.81
C ILE A 175 -11.57 -26.10 -19.93
N VAL A 176 -11.25 -27.09 -19.13
CA VAL A 176 -9.89 -27.67 -19.03
C VAL A 176 -9.87 -29.03 -19.73
N ALA A 177 -8.85 -29.29 -20.52
CA ALA A 177 -8.58 -30.58 -21.13
C ALA A 177 -7.98 -31.54 -20.09
N GLN A 178 -8.56 -32.71 -19.95
CA GLN A 178 -8.11 -33.74 -18.98
C GLN A 178 -7.73 -35.03 -19.69
#